data_cbc0e4e96dfb4db59720c5db8654e302
#
_entry.id   cbc0e4e96dfb4db59720c5db8654e302
#
_cell.length_a   1.000
_cell.length_b   1.000
_cell.length_c   1.000
_cell.angle_alpha   90.00
_cell.angle_beta   90.00
_cell.angle_gamma   90.00
#
_symmetry.space_group_name_H-M   'P 1'
#
loop_
_entity.id
_entity.type
_entity.pdbx_description
1 polymer ?
#
loop_
_entity_poly.entity_id
_entity_poly.type
_entity_poly.pdbx_seq_one_letter_code
_entity_poly.pdbx_strand_id
1 'polypeptide(L)'
;MSEPAESFKVAEIPASWGLASGDLPDVNVWLALSYAAHPFHARATEYWHTVCTANTPLWFCRSTMLALVRLFSQPKLMGADVLSLPAAMALYRQWVDTPAVALLTEPPGMDAQLQSLLGTVSAPLPSRLWTDALLAATAEAAGLRMVTFDKDFERFNLSRLEVLALPV
;
A
#
# COMPACT_ATOMS: atom_id res chain seq x y z
N MET A 1 27.79 -21.45 18.09
CA MET A 1 28.01 -20.89 16.74
C MET A 1 26.72 -20.19 16.37
N SER A 2 26.71 -18.85 16.50
CA SER A 2 25.54 -18.02 16.17
C SER A 2 25.67 -17.65 14.70
N GLU A 3 24.65 -18.01 13.89
CA GLU A 3 24.56 -17.54 12.53
C GLU A 3 24.39 -16.01 12.52
N PRO A 4 25.06 -15.31 11.61
CA PRO A 4 24.89 -13.87 11.48
C PRO A 4 23.49 -13.59 10.96
N ALA A 5 22.77 -12.69 11.63
CA ALA A 5 21.51 -12.14 11.16
C ALA A 5 21.71 -11.58 9.75
N GLU A 6 21.03 -12.17 8.76
CA GLU A 6 21.01 -11.66 7.39
C GLU A 6 20.55 -10.20 7.41
N SER A 7 21.42 -9.32 6.96
CA SER A 7 21.15 -7.90 6.90
C SER A 7 20.01 -7.64 5.91
N PHE A 8 18.97 -6.96 6.36
CA PHE A 8 17.94 -6.40 5.53
C PHE A 8 18.56 -5.61 4.39
N LYS A 9 18.38 -6.06 3.15
CA LYS A 9 18.57 -5.21 1.99
C LYS A 9 17.38 -4.26 1.92
N VAL A 10 17.46 -3.15 2.63
CA VAL A 10 16.70 -1.95 2.24
C VAL A 10 17.23 -1.64 0.84
N ALA A 11 16.37 -1.74 -0.16
CA ALA A 11 16.72 -1.24 -1.48
C ALA A 11 16.96 0.27 -1.31
N GLU A 12 18.22 0.67 -1.21
CA GLU A 12 18.58 2.09 -1.28
C GLU A 12 18.20 2.56 -2.67
N ILE A 13 17.14 3.35 -2.73
CA ILE A 13 16.79 4.06 -3.97
C ILE A 13 17.91 5.06 -4.19
N PRO A 14 18.65 5.00 -5.33
CA PRO A 14 19.77 5.90 -5.59
C PRO A 14 19.32 7.37 -5.47
N ALA A 15 20.21 8.25 -5.05
CA ALA A 15 19.98 9.69 -4.86
C ALA A 15 19.58 10.47 -6.13
N SER A 16 19.45 9.83 -7.27
CA SER A 16 18.75 10.33 -8.46
C SER A 16 17.30 9.85 -8.40
N TRP A 17 16.47 10.52 -7.63
CA TRP A 17 15.03 10.32 -7.66
C TRP A 17 14.46 10.70 -9.04
N GLY A 18 14.69 9.84 -10.02
CA GLY A 18 13.75 9.71 -11.11
C GLY A 18 12.46 9.15 -10.50
N LEU A 19 11.31 9.70 -10.86
CA LEU A 19 10.01 9.24 -10.41
C LEU A 19 9.98 7.72 -10.27
N ALA A 20 9.69 7.20 -9.08
CA ALA A 20 9.61 5.77 -8.87
C ALA A 20 8.54 5.24 -9.84
N SER A 21 8.85 4.17 -10.56
CA SER A 21 7.85 3.49 -11.37
C SER A 21 7.17 2.42 -10.53
N GLY A 22 5.89 2.19 -10.75
CA GLY A 22 5.16 1.13 -10.10
C GLY A 22 3.89 1.60 -9.40
N ASP A 23 3.36 0.73 -8.58
CA ASP A 23 2.10 0.92 -7.89
C ASP A 23 2.28 1.00 -6.39
N LEU A 24 1.49 1.84 -5.75
CA LEU A 24 1.31 1.90 -4.30
C LEU A 24 -0.10 1.38 -3.96
N PRO A 25 -0.27 0.08 -3.70
CA PRO A 25 -1.56 -0.46 -3.32
C PRO A 25 -1.96 0.01 -1.92
N ASP A 26 -3.21 0.40 -1.78
CA ASP A 26 -3.86 0.64 -0.49
C ASP A 26 -3.90 -0.65 0.35
N VAL A 27 -4.05 -0.48 1.66
CA VAL A 27 -4.16 -1.61 2.60
C VAL A 27 -5.32 -2.54 2.25
N ASN A 28 -6.42 -2.04 1.69
CA ASN A 28 -7.55 -2.87 1.27
C ASN A 28 -7.19 -3.83 0.14
N VAL A 29 -6.26 -3.46 -0.75
CA VAL A 29 -5.73 -4.34 -1.80
C VAL A 29 -4.80 -5.39 -1.20
N TRP A 30 -3.87 -4.99 -0.32
CA TRP A 30 -2.98 -5.91 0.38
C TRP A 30 -3.75 -6.91 1.25
N LEU A 31 -4.80 -6.46 1.95
CA LEU A 31 -5.68 -7.32 2.73
C LEU A 31 -6.38 -8.35 1.83
N ALA A 32 -6.95 -7.89 0.71
CA ALA A 32 -7.63 -8.77 -0.24
C ALA A 32 -6.68 -9.79 -0.88
N LEU A 33 -5.43 -9.42 -1.17
CA LEU A 33 -4.40 -10.34 -1.66
C LEU A 33 -4.01 -11.38 -0.62
N SER A 34 -3.93 -10.98 0.65
CA SER A 34 -3.41 -11.80 1.74
C SER A 34 -4.45 -12.70 2.40
N TYR A 35 -5.75 -12.46 2.16
CA TYR A 35 -6.84 -13.18 2.82
C TYR A 35 -7.79 -13.82 1.81
N ALA A 36 -7.65 -15.13 1.62
CA ALA A 36 -8.40 -15.87 0.59
C ALA A 36 -9.93 -15.80 0.76
N ALA A 37 -10.44 -15.65 2.00
CA ALA A 37 -11.87 -15.48 2.25
C ALA A 37 -12.36 -14.03 2.05
N HIS A 38 -11.48 -13.09 1.69
CA HIS A 38 -11.88 -11.71 1.43
C HIS A 38 -12.79 -11.62 0.19
N PRO A 39 -13.90 -10.85 0.23
CA PRO A 39 -14.83 -10.74 -0.91
C PRO A 39 -14.17 -10.30 -2.21
N PHE A 40 -13.09 -9.52 -2.12
CA PHE A 40 -12.35 -8.99 -3.27
C PHE A 40 -11.08 -9.75 -3.61
N HIS A 41 -10.86 -10.93 -2.98
CA HIS A 41 -9.63 -11.71 -3.18
C HIS A 41 -9.40 -12.06 -4.66
N ALA A 42 -10.43 -12.56 -5.35
CA ALA A 42 -10.32 -12.91 -6.76
C ALA A 42 -9.89 -11.72 -7.62
N ARG A 43 -10.50 -10.54 -7.42
CA ARG A 43 -10.16 -9.33 -8.17
C ARG A 43 -8.75 -8.81 -7.85
N ALA A 44 -8.35 -8.87 -6.58
CA ALA A 44 -6.99 -8.54 -6.17
C ALA A 44 -5.96 -9.48 -6.80
N THR A 45 -6.28 -10.77 -6.89
CA THR A 45 -5.42 -11.79 -7.52
C THR A 45 -5.26 -11.54 -9.03
N GLU A 46 -6.31 -11.16 -9.74
CA GLU A 46 -6.23 -10.74 -11.14
C GLU A 46 -5.29 -9.54 -11.33
N TYR A 47 -5.44 -8.52 -10.47
CA TYR A 47 -4.53 -7.38 -10.47
C TYR A 47 -3.08 -7.83 -10.22
N TRP A 48 -2.83 -8.68 -9.23
CA TRP A 48 -1.49 -9.24 -8.96
C TRP A 48 -0.89 -9.93 -10.19
N HIS A 49 -1.65 -10.78 -10.87
CA HIS A 49 -1.18 -11.44 -12.10
C HIS A 49 -0.84 -10.43 -13.20
N THR A 50 -1.65 -9.37 -13.34
CA THR A 50 -1.41 -8.32 -14.33
C THR A 50 -0.09 -7.58 -14.05
N VAL A 51 0.15 -7.17 -12.81
CA VAL A 51 1.37 -6.44 -12.46
C VAL A 51 2.62 -7.32 -12.52
N CYS A 52 2.52 -8.61 -12.16
CA CYS A 52 3.61 -9.55 -12.30
C CYS A 52 3.98 -9.76 -13.77
N THR A 53 2.99 -9.91 -14.66
CA THR A 53 3.22 -10.06 -16.11
C THR A 53 3.85 -8.82 -16.71
N ALA A 54 3.46 -7.63 -16.24
CA ALA A 54 4.01 -6.36 -16.69
C ALA A 54 5.34 -5.98 -16.02
N ASN A 55 5.85 -6.80 -15.09
CA ASN A 55 7.00 -6.48 -14.24
C ASN A 55 6.86 -5.13 -13.53
N THR A 56 5.66 -4.79 -13.07
CA THR A 56 5.37 -3.54 -12.36
C THR A 56 5.73 -3.71 -10.89
N PRO A 57 6.65 -2.92 -10.32
CA PRO A 57 6.97 -2.97 -8.90
C PRO A 57 5.78 -2.56 -8.05
N LEU A 58 5.56 -3.26 -6.95
CA LEU A 58 4.60 -2.89 -5.92
C LEU A 58 5.31 -2.36 -4.67
N TRP A 59 4.77 -1.32 -4.10
CA TRP A 59 5.38 -0.66 -2.97
C TRP A 59 4.48 -0.71 -1.73
N PHE A 60 5.06 -1.17 -0.61
CA PHE A 60 4.55 -0.81 0.70
C PHE A 60 5.10 0.54 1.11
N CYS A 61 4.32 1.35 1.79
CA CYS A 61 4.82 2.43 2.63
C CYS A 61 4.60 2.08 4.10
N ARG A 62 5.14 2.87 5.00
CA ARG A 62 5.04 2.57 6.44
C ARG A 62 3.60 2.55 6.94
N SER A 63 2.74 3.43 6.43
CA SER A 63 1.32 3.47 6.81
C SER A 63 0.55 2.23 6.36
N THR A 64 0.78 1.72 5.15
CA THR A 64 0.13 0.48 4.67
C THR A 64 0.63 -0.75 5.42
N MET A 65 1.92 -0.83 5.75
CA MET A 65 2.47 -1.90 6.58
C MET A 65 1.81 -1.92 7.97
N LEU A 66 1.78 -0.76 8.65
CA LEU A 66 1.15 -0.64 9.97
C LEU A 66 -0.33 -1.03 9.93
N ALA A 67 -1.05 -0.56 8.90
CA ALA A 67 -2.45 -0.85 8.72
C ALA A 67 -2.69 -2.35 8.48
N LEU A 68 -1.90 -3.00 7.62
CA LEU A 68 -2.03 -4.44 7.31
C LEU A 68 -1.83 -5.29 8.57
N VAL A 69 -0.75 -5.06 9.32
CA VAL A 69 -0.46 -5.79 10.55
C VAL A 69 -1.58 -5.58 11.58
N ARG A 70 -2.07 -4.34 11.71
CA ARG A 70 -3.18 -4.03 12.62
C ARG A 70 -4.47 -4.74 12.23
N LEU A 71 -4.84 -4.73 10.93
CA LEU A 71 -6.08 -5.34 10.46
C LEU A 71 -6.09 -6.85 10.69
N PHE A 72 -5.02 -7.56 10.36
CA PHE A 72 -4.91 -9.00 10.62
C PHE A 72 -4.91 -9.36 12.10
N SER A 73 -4.55 -8.42 12.97
CA SER A 73 -4.53 -8.61 14.43
C SER A 73 -5.80 -8.15 15.13
N GLN A 74 -6.85 -7.75 14.39
CA GLN A 74 -8.12 -7.32 14.95
C GLN A 74 -9.15 -8.46 15.01
N PRO A 75 -9.51 -8.98 16.22
CA PRO A 75 -10.50 -10.06 16.34
C PRO A 75 -11.88 -9.71 15.76
N LYS A 76 -12.28 -8.43 15.87
CA LYS A 76 -13.56 -7.97 15.33
C LYS A 76 -13.66 -8.07 13.81
N LEU A 77 -12.54 -7.96 13.12
CA LEU A 77 -12.47 -8.03 11.66
C LEU A 77 -12.22 -9.45 11.18
N MET A 78 -11.26 -10.13 11.80
CA MET A 78 -10.76 -11.43 11.32
C MET A 78 -11.46 -12.62 11.97
N GLY A 79 -12.22 -12.42 13.06
CA GLY A 79 -12.92 -13.51 13.73
C GLY A 79 -11.97 -14.63 14.17
N ALA A 80 -12.23 -15.85 13.67
CA ALA A 80 -11.40 -17.02 13.95
C ALA A 80 -10.02 -17.00 13.25
N ASP A 81 -9.88 -16.18 12.19
CA ASP A 81 -8.64 -16.08 11.39
C ASP A 81 -7.71 -14.97 11.91
N VAL A 82 -7.99 -14.42 13.10
CA VAL A 82 -7.17 -13.38 13.70
C VAL A 82 -5.74 -13.87 13.95
N LEU A 83 -4.77 -13.07 13.55
CA LEU A 83 -3.35 -13.35 13.75
C LEU A 83 -2.82 -12.67 15.00
N SER A 84 -1.82 -13.30 15.64
CA SER A 84 -0.99 -12.58 16.60
C SER A 84 -0.16 -11.50 15.87
N LEU A 85 0.28 -10.47 16.59
CA LEU A 85 1.14 -9.43 15.99
C LEU A 85 2.40 -10.01 15.33
N PRO A 86 3.14 -10.99 15.95
CA PRO A 86 4.26 -11.62 15.26
C PRO A 86 3.87 -12.35 13.97
N ALA A 87 2.73 -13.04 13.95
CA ALA A 87 2.25 -13.74 12.77
C ALA A 87 1.81 -12.77 11.66
N ALA A 88 1.12 -11.68 12.00
CA ALA A 88 0.77 -10.64 11.05
C ALA A 88 2.00 -9.92 10.49
N MET A 89 3.02 -9.70 11.31
CA MET A 89 4.28 -9.15 10.86
C MET A 89 5.04 -10.13 9.95
N ALA A 90 4.99 -11.43 10.21
CA ALA A 90 5.56 -12.45 9.33
C ALA A 90 4.87 -12.48 7.96
N LEU A 91 3.55 -12.32 7.91
CA LEU A 91 2.78 -12.18 6.67
C LEU A 91 3.26 -10.99 5.84
N TYR A 92 3.42 -9.81 6.47
CA TYR A 92 3.99 -8.63 5.79
C TYR A 92 5.38 -8.92 5.22
N ARG A 93 6.25 -9.60 5.99
CA ARG A 93 7.60 -9.96 5.54
C ARG A 93 7.58 -10.84 4.30
N GLN A 94 6.68 -11.81 4.23
CA GLN A 94 6.53 -12.65 3.04
C GLN A 94 6.28 -11.82 1.77
N TRP A 95 5.51 -10.73 1.89
CA TRP A 95 5.30 -9.81 0.78
C TRP A 95 6.58 -9.08 0.37
N VAL A 96 7.28 -8.44 1.30
CA VAL A 96 8.51 -7.69 0.96
C VAL A 96 9.69 -8.58 0.58
N ASP A 97 9.65 -9.87 0.91
CA ASP A 97 10.61 -10.87 0.43
C ASP A 97 10.29 -11.32 -1.02
N THR A 98 9.14 -10.95 -1.55
CA THR A 98 8.74 -11.22 -2.94
C THR A 98 9.46 -10.26 -3.88
N PRO A 99 10.13 -10.73 -4.95
CA PRO A 99 10.98 -9.88 -5.80
C PRO A 99 10.32 -8.64 -6.42
N ALA A 100 9.00 -8.69 -6.64
CA ALA A 100 8.23 -7.58 -7.21
C ALA A 100 7.76 -6.56 -6.17
N VAL A 101 8.05 -6.76 -4.88
CA VAL A 101 7.52 -5.96 -3.77
C VAL A 101 8.68 -5.35 -2.97
N ALA A 102 8.56 -4.06 -2.63
CA ALA A 102 9.54 -3.35 -1.85
C ALA A 102 8.90 -2.40 -0.83
N LEU A 103 9.68 -1.91 0.12
CA LEU A 103 9.27 -0.89 1.07
C LEU A 103 9.74 0.49 0.58
N LEU A 104 8.79 1.39 0.37
CA LEU A 104 9.05 2.79 0.06
C LEU A 104 9.46 3.52 1.34
N THR A 105 10.58 4.21 1.32
CA THR A 105 10.92 5.23 2.31
C THR A 105 10.06 6.47 2.07
N GLU A 106 9.85 7.29 3.09
CA GLU A 106 9.09 8.53 2.94
C GLU A 106 9.74 9.41 1.85
N PRO A 107 8.97 9.76 0.80
CA PRO A 107 9.54 10.55 -0.29
C PRO A 107 9.80 12.00 0.14
N PRO A 108 10.86 12.66 -0.40
CA PRO A 108 11.09 14.07 -0.17
C PRO A 108 9.89 14.94 -0.59
N GLY A 109 9.62 15.99 0.18
CA GLY A 109 8.52 16.91 -0.12
C GLY A 109 7.13 16.41 0.24
N MET A 110 7.03 15.32 0.98
CA MET A 110 5.77 14.70 1.40
C MET A 110 4.81 15.70 2.06
N ASP A 111 5.27 16.52 3.00
CA ASP A 111 4.42 17.49 3.71
C ASP A 111 3.88 18.57 2.76
N ALA A 112 4.73 19.06 1.84
CA ALA A 112 4.30 20.03 0.83
C ALA A 112 3.25 19.44 -0.12
N GLN A 113 3.43 18.16 -0.52
CA GLN A 113 2.47 17.44 -1.34
C GLN A 113 1.15 17.24 -0.62
N LEU A 114 1.19 16.87 0.66
CA LEU A 114 -0.01 16.71 1.49
C LEU A 114 -0.77 18.04 1.63
N GLN A 115 -0.08 19.14 1.90
CA GLN A 115 -0.69 20.48 1.95
C GLN A 115 -1.34 20.86 0.63
N SER A 116 -0.65 20.64 -0.49
CA SER A 116 -1.17 20.89 -1.83
C SER A 116 -2.44 20.10 -2.10
N LEU A 117 -2.42 18.80 -1.80
CA LEU A 117 -3.55 17.90 -2.00
C LEU A 117 -4.76 18.33 -1.16
N LEU A 118 -4.56 18.66 0.11
CA LEU A 118 -5.64 19.14 0.98
C LEU A 118 -6.21 20.48 0.50
N GLY A 119 -5.42 21.32 -0.14
CA GLY A 119 -5.86 22.60 -0.73
C GLY A 119 -6.71 22.45 -1.99
N THR A 120 -6.63 21.31 -2.68
CA THR A 120 -7.39 21.06 -3.92
C THR A 120 -8.75 20.40 -3.69
N VAL A 121 -8.99 19.86 -2.50
CA VAL A 121 -10.25 19.18 -2.18
C VAL A 121 -11.37 20.20 -2.00
N SER A 122 -12.43 20.07 -2.79
CA SER A 122 -13.54 21.05 -2.87
C SER A 122 -14.45 21.10 -1.63
N ALA A 123 -14.33 20.15 -0.70
CA ALA A 123 -15.13 20.06 0.51
C ALA A 123 -14.26 19.64 1.70
N PRO A 124 -14.62 20.01 2.94
CA PRO A 124 -13.90 19.56 4.13
C PRO A 124 -13.79 18.04 4.17
N LEU A 125 -12.55 17.54 4.30
CA LEU A 125 -12.29 16.11 4.44
C LEU A 125 -12.73 15.64 5.83
N PRO A 126 -13.56 14.60 5.93
CA PRO A 126 -13.80 13.94 7.20
C PRO A 126 -12.50 13.40 7.80
N SER A 127 -12.33 13.50 9.11
CA SER A 127 -11.10 13.04 9.79
C SER A 127 -10.77 11.56 9.54
N ARG A 128 -11.77 10.73 9.22
CA ARG A 128 -11.55 9.32 8.84
C ARG A 128 -10.72 9.14 7.57
N LEU A 129 -10.67 10.15 6.69
CA LEU A 129 -9.91 10.12 5.44
C LEU A 129 -8.50 10.68 5.58
N TRP A 130 -8.05 10.99 6.80
CA TRP A 130 -6.71 11.52 7.03
C TRP A 130 -5.60 10.56 6.55
N THR A 131 -5.75 9.26 6.87
CA THR A 131 -4.78 8.25 6.41
C THR A 131 -4.79 8.10 4.90
N ASP A 132 -5.98 8.20 4.27
CA ASP A 132 -6.11 8.13 2.81
C ASP A 132 -5.47 9.33 2.13
N ALA A 133 -5.62 10.54 2.71
CA ALA A 133 -4.94 11.74 2.23
C ALA A 133 -3.42 11.62 2.32
N LEU A 134 -2.91 11.06 3.43
CA LEU A 134 -1.49 10.80 3.60
C LEU A 134 -0.97 9.80 2.56
N LEU A 135 -1.72 8.72 2.32
CA LEU A 135 -1.34 7.70 1.34
C LEU A 135 -1.39 8.25 -0.09
N ALA A 136 -2.41 9.05 -0.41
CA ALA A 136 -2.55 9.74 -1.68
C ALA A 136 -1.37 10.69 -1.93
N ALA A 137 -1.00 11.50 -0.93
CA ALA A 137 0.16 12.39 -1.01
C ALA A 137 1.48 11.62 -1.14
N THR A 138 1.61 10.46 -0.50
CA THR A 138 2.78 9.58 -0.65
C THR A 138 2.90 9.08 -2.09
N ALA A 139 1.80 8.64 -2.71
CA ALA A 139 1.80 8.20 -4.09
C ALA A 139 2.22 9.32 -5.06
N GLU A 140 1.65 10.52 -4.90
CA GLU A 140 1.99 11.69 -5.73
C GLU A 140 3.46 12.10 -5.55
N ALA A 141 3.94 12.22 -4.30
CA ALA A 141 5.31 12.62 -4.02
C ALA A 141 6.33 11.63 -4.57
N ALA A 142 6.00 10.33 -4.58
CA ALA A 142 6.85 9.27 -5.13
C ALA A 142 6.66 9.05 -6.65
N GLY A 143 5.64 9.68 -7.28
CA GLY A 143 5.31 9.46 -8.69
C GLY A 143 4.72 8.07 -8.98
N LEU A 144 4.15 7.42 -7.95
CA LEU A 144 3.57 6.08 -8.07
C LEU A 144 2.08 6.16 -8.46
N ARG A 145 1.58 5.08 -9.06
CA ARG A 145 0.14 4.92 -9.26
C ARG A 145 -0.49 4.41 -7.96
N MET A 146 -1.45 5.15 -7.45
CA MET A 146 -2.28 4.71 -6.33
C MET A 146 -3.26 3.64 -6.82
N VAL A 147 -3.36 2.51 -6.12
CA VAL A 147 -4.28 1.40 -6.46
C VAL A 147 -5.12 1.06 -5.24
N THR A 148 -6.44 1.06 -5.39
CA THR A 148 -7.38 0.86 -4.28
C THR A 148 -8.70 0.26 -4.74
N PHE A 149 -9.49 -0.28 -3.81
CA PHE A 149 -10.91 -0.61 -4.01
C PHE A 149 -11.84 0.54 -3.61
N ASP A 150 -11.31 1.57 -2.95
CA ASP A 150 -12.12 2.68 -2.40
C ASP A 150 -12.21 3.84 -3.39
N LYS A 151 -13.44 4.13 -3.84
CA LYS A 151 -13.75 5.27 -4.72
C LYS A 151 -13.53 6.63 -4.03
N ASP A 152 -13.44 6.68 -2.71
CA ASP A 152 -13.18 7.92 -1.98
C ASP A 152 -11.83 8.55 -2.40
N PHE A 153 -10.88 7.77 -2.96
CA PHE A 153 -9.63 8.28 -3.50
C PHE A 153 -9.79 9.18 -4.74
N GLU A 154 -10.89 9.07 -5.49
CA GLU A 154 -11.17 9.94 -6.66
C GLU A 154 -11.26 11.41 -6.25
N ARG A 155 -11.63 11.72 -5.01
CA ARG A 155 -11.70 13.10 -4.48
C ARG A 155 -10.37 13.81 -4.37
N PHE A 156 -9.26 13.06 -4.31
CA PHE A 156 -7.92 13.62 -4.21
C PHE A 156 -7.34 14.04 -5.57
N ASN A 157 -8.02 13.75 -6.66
CA ASN A 157 -7.62 14.12 -8.03
C ASN A 157 -6.17 13.79 -8.33
N LEU A 158 -5.76 12.55 -8.04
CA LEU A 158 -4.39 12.07 -8.20
C LEU A 158 -4.00 11.98 -9.68
N SER A 159 -2.73 12.25 -9.99
CA SER A 159 -2.18 12.15 -11.34
C SER A 159 -2.29 10.72 -11.90
N ARG A 160 -2.18 9.71 -11.01
CA ARG A 160 -2.23 8.29 -11.37
C ARG A 160 -3.03 7.52 -10.32
N LEU A 161 -4.26 7.19 -10.64
CA LEU A 161 -5.16 6.42 -9.77
C LEU A 161 -5.77 5.26 -10.56
N GLU A 162 -5.79 4.08 -9.94
CA GLU A 162 -6.58 2.94 -10.38
C GLU A 162 -7.52 2.49 -9.26
N VAL A 163 -8.81 2.64 -9.47
CA VAL A 163 -9.83 2.05 -8.62
C VAL A 163 -10.20 0.69 -9.19
N LEU A 164 -9.88 -0.38 -8.47
CA LEU A 164 -10.17 -1.74 -8.89
C LEU A 164 -11.69 -1.97 -8.83
N ALA A 165 -12.31 -2.04 -10.01
CA ALA A 165 -13.74 -2.32 -10.10
C ALA A 165 -14.05 -3.73 -9.61
N LEU A 166 -15.15 -3.86 -8.88
CA LEU A 166 -15.69 -5.17 -8.52
C LEU A 166 -16.32 -5.81 -9.78
N PRO A 167 -16.21 -7.13 -9.94
CA PRO A 167 -16.98 -7.81 -10.97
C PRO A 167 -18.48 -7.54 -10.72
N VAL A 168 -19.17 -7.15 -11.76
CA VAL A 168 -20.62 -6.93 -11.77
C VAL A 168 -21.36 -8.24 -11.63
#